data_185a3f4f4164250d586a17228ebe2fc2
#
_entry.id   185a3f4f4164250d586a17228ebe2fc2
#
_cell.length_a   1.000
_cell.length_b   1.000
_cell.length_c   1.000
_cell.angle_alpha   90.00
_cell.angle_beta   90.00
_cell.angle_gamma   90.00
#
_symmetry.space_group_name_H-M   'P 1'
#
loop_
_entity.id
_entity.type
_entity.pdbx_description
1 polymer ?
#
loop_
_entity_poly.entity_id
_entity_poly.type
_entity_poly.pdbx_seq_one_letter_code
_entity_poly.pdbx_strand_id
1 'polypeptide(L)'
;MLAETDQACPAALAYPSTMRSSRLPWILMVVVSAIGYGSGSLFAKAIYPTGFDWLDLLVWRHLLAALILGAIVLALPAGRAAIRGLTRERALRSFALGLFFTANAATYFGSLTWIDASLAGLMTYAFPAIVAVLSIFFAHAPSGLRPWVALGIATTGVALGVGGISAGKEPALIGLVLGVASPIIYSCYIILAARLGGETKSGTGASGRGGTSPLAAIPISLFGTAVGMFVLRAALGRELLPLPIPDAALLPIIGVATIAGIIPIGAFYIGAQRLGAARAALISTVEPIFTIVAAGYLFNESLTAIQLVGGALILGAVLVAEWGAIRSVSPRRSPARKRTR
;
A
#
# COMPACT_ATOMS: atom_id res chain seq x y z
N MET A 1 11.34 1.03 64.73
CA MET A 1 12.69 0.98 64.19
C MET A 1 12.67 -0.05 63.06
N LEU A 2 12.22 0.36 61.89
CA LEU A 2 12.23 -0.44 60.65
C LEU A 2 12.71 0.50 59.52
N ALA A 3 13.83 0.14 58.96
CA ALA A 3 14.54 0.93 57.96
C ALA A 3 13.81 0.88 56.60
N GLU A 4 13.48 2.06 56.06
CA GLU A 4 13.11 2.26 54.66
C GLU A 4 14.34 2.00 53.77
N THR A 5 14.28 0.96 52.98
CA THR A 5 15.23 0.73 51.91
C THR A 5 14.78 1.53 50.69
N ASP A 6 15.46 2.64 50.47
CA ASP A 6 15.40 3.48 49.30
C ASP A 6 15.87 2.68 48.07
N GLN A 7 14.94 2.12 47.29
CA GLN A 7 15.27 1.52 45.98
C GLN A 7 15.39 2.61 44.93
N ALA A 8 16.60 3.05 44.71
CA ALA A 8 16.98 3.92 43.62
C ALA A 8 16.48 3.36 42.28
N CYS A 9 15.58 4.08 41.65
CA CYS A 9 15.12 3.84 40.28
C CYS A 9 16.33 3.93 39.34
N PRO A 10 16.65 2.90 38.51
CA PRO A 10 17.77 2.99 37.59
C PRO A 10 17.50 4.10 36.57
N ALA A 11 18.48 4.98 36.46
CA ALA A 11 18.52 6.14 35.58
C ALA A 11 18.01 5.80 34.19
N ALA A 12 16.92 6.48 33.78
CA ALA A 12 16.49 6.52 32.41
C ALA A 12 17.68 6.97 31.55
N LEU A 13 18.16 6.07 30.69
CA LEU A 13 19.18 6.36 29.70
C LEU A 13 18.73 7.60 28.91
N ALA A 14 19.31 8.75 29.27
CA ALA A 14 19.15 9.99 28.54
C ALA A 14 19.76 9.76 27.13
N TYR A 15 18.91 9.59 26.12
CA TYR A 15 19.32 9.59 24.73
C TYR A 15 19.94 10.95 24.43
N PRO A 16 21.18 11.00 23.91
CA PRO A 16 21.85 12.27 23.63
C PRO A 16 21.05 13.05 22.59
N SER A 17 20.66 14.26 22.93
CA SER A 17 19.83 15.20 22.17
C SER A 17 20.52 15.86 20.96
N THR A 18 21.63 15.32 20.47
CA THR A 18 22.54 15.97 19.51
C THR A 18 22.73 15.25 18.18
N MET A 19 21.77 14.43 17.74
CA MET A 19 21.69 14.07 16.31
C MET A 19 20.28 14.41 15.79
N ARG A 20 20.09 15.60 15.26
CA ARG A 20 19.07 15.86 14.23
C ARG A 20 19.45 14.99 13.01
N SER A 21 19.25 13.69 13.10
CA SER A 21 19.37 12.84 11.92
C SER A 21 18.45 13.40 10.86
N SER A 22 19.01 13.80 9.75
CA SER A 22 18.27 14.37 8.62
C SER A 22 17.10 13.42 8.32
N ARG A 23 15.88 13.97 8.19
CA ARG A 23 14.69 13.17 7.82
C ARG A 23 14.75 12.71 6.36
N LEU A 24 15.70 13.26 5.61
CA LEU A 24 15.85 13.03 4.19
C LEU A 24 15.96 11.55 3.80
N PRO A 25 16.78 10.69 4.46
CA PRO A 25 16.85 9.26 4.09
C PRO A 25 15.49 8.55 4.18
N TRP A 26 14.70 8.89 5.18
CA TRP A 26 13.38 8.27 5.39
C TRP A 26 12.33 8.76 4.38
N ILE A 27 12.42 10.03 3.98
CA ILE A 27 11.63 10.58 2.88
C ILE A 27 11.99 9.88 1.58
N LEU A 28 13.28 9.74 1.28
CA LEU A 28 13.75 9.04 0.08
C LEU A 28 13.29 7.58 0.04
N MET A 29 13.27 6.89 1.18
CA MET A 29 12.73 5.52 1.24
C MET A 29 11.26 5.46 0.84
N VAL A 30 10.44 6.39 1.32
CA VAL A 30 9.01 6.43 0.92
C VAL A 30 8.86 6.82 -0.55
N VAL A 31 9.70 7.72 -1.08
CA VAL A 31 9.71 8.06 -2.51
C VAL A 31 10.11 6.85 -3.35
N VAL A 32 11.15 6.11 -2.97
CA VAL A 32 11.55 4.85 -3.63
C VAL A 32 10.41 3.84 -3.62
N SER A 33 9.69 3.73 -2.49
CA SER A 33 8.50 2.90 -2.41
C SER A 33 7.41 3.34 -3.39
N ALA A 34 7.11 4.63 -3.44
CA ALA A 34 6.09 5.18 -4.33
C ALA A 34 6.43 4.93 -5.82
N ILE A 35 7.68 5.18 -6.21
CA ILE A 35 8.19 4.88 -7.55
C ILE A 35 8.09 3.38 -7.85
N GLY A 36 8.49 2.54 -6.90
CA GLY A 36 8.42 1.10 -7.04
C GLY A 36 6.97 0.61 -7.26
N TYR A 37 6.02 1.02 -6.44
CA TYR A 37 4.62 0.65 -6.62
C TYR A 37 4.07 1.16 -7.96
N GLY A 38 4.32 2.43 -8.31
CA GLY A 38 3.89 3.03 -9.56
C GLY A 38 4.45 2.35 -10.81
N SER A 39 5.63 1.70 -10.71
CA SER A 39 6.19 0.93 -11.82
C SER A 39 5.44 -0.38 -12.13
N GLY A 40 4.57 -0.83 -11.21
CA GLY A 40 3.84 -2.10 -11.37
C GLY A 40 2.96 -2.15 -12.62
N SER A 41 2.20 -1.09 -12.90
CA SER A 41 1.39 -0.95 -14.10
C SER A 41 2.23 -0.84 -15.36
N LEU A 42 3.41 -0.22 -15.28
CA LEU A 42 4.33 -0.09 -16.41
C LEU A 42 4.90 -1.45 -16.82
N PHE A 43 5.31 -2.27 -15.85
CA PHE A 43 5.70 -3.66 -16.13
C PHE A 43 4.55 -4.48 -16.71
N ALA A 44 3.33 -4.31 -16.23
CA ALA A 44 2.16 -4.99 -16.79
C ALA A 44 1.95 -4.64 -18.27
N LYS A 45 1.96 -3.35 -18.60
CA LYS A 45 1.85 -2.88 -19.99
C LYS A 45 2.98 -3.36 -20.88
N ALA A 46 4.18 -3.58 -20.35
CA ALA A 46 5.30 -4.17 -21.10
C ALA A 46 5.15 -5.68 -21.30
N ILE A 47 4.46 -6.39 -20.40
CA ILE A 47 4.30 -7.85 -20.46
C ILE A 47 3.13 -8.25 -21.35
N TYR A 48 2.00 -7.55 -21.32
CA TYR A 48 0.78 -7.96 -22.04
C TYR A 48 0.98 -8.16 -23.55
N PRO A 49 1.76 -7.34 -24.28
CA PRO A 49 2.04 -7.59 -25.69
C PRO A 49 2.85 -8.86 -25.98
N THR A 50 3.48 -9.48 -24.97
CA THR A 50 4.27 -10.71 -25.16
C THR A 50 3.40 -11.97 -25.23
N GLY A 51 2.08 -11.84 -25.07
CA GLY A 51 1.12 -12.94 -25.00
C GLY A 51 0.80 -13.41 -23.60
N PHE A 52 1.50 -12.88 -22.57
CA PHE A 52 1.12 -13.06 -21.17
C PHE A 52 0.05 -12.06 -20.77
N ASP A 53 -1.04 -12.56 -20.20
CA ASP A 53 -2.10 -11.70 -19.70
C ASP A 53 -1.87 -11.27 -18.25
N TRP A 54 -2.82 -10.51 -17.70
CA TRP A 54 -2.78 -10.03 -16.31
C TRP A 54 -2.70 -11.16 -15.27
N LEU A 55 -3.33 -12.31 -15.55
CA LEU A 55 -3.36 -13.42 -14.62
C LEU A 55 -2.04 -14.21 -14.65
N ASP A 56 -1.43 -14.35 -15.82
CA ASP A 56 -0.10 -14.95 -15.98
C ASP A 56 0.95 -14.14 -15.22
N LEU A 57 0.93 -12.83 -15.40
CA LEU A 57 1.79 -11.89 -14.67
C LEU A 57 1.59 -12.01 -13.16
N LEU A 58 0.35 -12.01 -12.68
CA LEU A 58 0.07 -12.02 -11.24
C LEU A 58 0.49 -13.33 -10.55
N VAL A 59 0.37 -14.47 -11.22
CA VAL A 59 0.89 -15.75 -10.70
C VAL A 59 2.39 -15.64 -10.48
N TRP A 60 3.16 -15.26 -11.51
CA TRP A 60 4.61 -15.16 -11.38
C TRP A 60 5.05 -14.06 -10.42
N ARG A 61 4.41 -12.89 -10.47
CA ARG A 61 4.70 -11.79 -9.55
C ARG A 61 4.61 -12.22 -8.09
N HIS A 62 3.49 -12.83 -7.69
CA HIS A 62 3.27 -13.15 -6.27
C HIS A 62 4.04 -14.40 -5.85
N LEU A 63 4.21 -15.38 -6.73
CA LEU A 63 5.03 -16.55 -6.47
C LEU A 63 6.49 -16.17 -6.25
N LEU A 64 7.09 -15.41 -7.17
CA LEU A 64 8.47 -14.96 -7.05
C LEU A 64 8.66 -14.05 -5.84
N ALA A 65 7.75 -13.09 -5.61
CA ALA A 65 7.83 -12.22 -4.44
C ALA A 65 7.74 -13.01 -3.12
N ALA A 66 6.86 -14.00 -3.03
CA ALA A 66 6.74 -14.86 -1.85
C ALA A 66 8.00 -15.70 -1.62
N LEU A 67 8.56 -16.29 -2.67
CA LEU A 67 9.77 -17.11 -2.59
C LEU A 67 10.99 -16.28 -2.22
N ILE A 68 11.22 -15.15 -2.91
CA ILE A 68 12.39 -14.29 -2.69
C ILE A 68 12.32 -13.67 -1.28
N LEU A 69 11.18 -13.04 -0.93
CA LEU A 69 11.04 -12.41 0.39
C LEU A 69 11.03 -13.45 1.51
N GLY A 70 10.41 -14.62 1.29
CA GLY A 70 10.45 -15.75 2.20
C GLY A 70 11.87 -16.22 2.45
N ALA A 71 12.68 -16.39 1.40
CA ALA A 71 14.08 -16.77 1.51
C ALA A 71 14.90 -15.71 2.27
N ILE A 72 14.73 -14.42 1.96
CA ILE A 72 15.38 -13.31 2.67
C ILE A 72 15.04 -13.35 4.17
N VAL A 73 13.75 -13.48 4.50
CA VAL A 73 13.30 -13.51 5.90
C VAL A 73 13.85 -14.72 6.63
N LEU A 74 13.90 -15.89 5.99
CA LEU A 74 14.49 -17.10 6.56
C LEU A 74 16.02 -17.01 6.71
N ALA A 75 16.71 -16.28 5.84
CA ALA A 75 18.13 -16.03 5.95
C ALA A 75 18.48 -15.13 7.15
N LEU A 76 17.60 -14.17 7.48
CA LEU A 76 17.83 -13.20 8.56
C LEU A 76 17.51 -13.79 9.95
N PRO A 77 18.38 -13.62 10.97
CA PRO A 77 18.09 -14.07 12.34
C PRO A 77 16.80 -13.49 12.91
N ALA A 78 16.55 -12.19 12.68
CA ALA A 78 15.33 -11.50 13.10
C ALA A 78 14.07 -12.08 12.43
N GLY A 79 14.16 -12.44 11.15
CA GLY A 79 13.07 -13.08 10.40
C GLY A 79 12.76 -14.47 10.95
N ARG A 80 13.77 -15.30 11.18
CA ARG A 80 13.59 -16.61 11.82
C ARG A 80 12.95 -16.51 13.20
N ALA A 81 13.37 -15.51 14.01
CA ALA A 81 12.78 -15.26 15.31
C ALA A 81 11.30 -14.84 15.18
N ALA A 82 10.97 -13.98 14.22
CA ALA A 82 9.60 -13.54 13.95
C ALA A 82 8.69 -14.72 13.54
N ILE A 83 9.19 -15.64 12.70
CA ILE A 83 8.44 -16.83 12.26
C ILE A 83 8.26 -17.82 13.42
N ARG A 84 9.30 -18.07 14.24
CA ARG A 84 9.16 -18.97 15.40
C ARG A 84 8.18 -18.45 16.44
N GLY A 85 8.09 -17.13 16.62
CA GLY A 85 7.12 -16.49 17.52
C GLY A 85 5.70 -16.37 16.96
N LEU A 86 5.47 -16.84 15.73
CA LEU A 86 4.18 -16.71 15.06
C LEU A 86 3.21 -17.84 15.51
N THR A 87 2.05 -17.47 16.03
CA THR A 87 0.99 -18.44 16.34
C THR A 87 0.29 -18.87 15.05
N ARG A 88 -0.28 -20.11 15.07
CA ARG A 88 -1.07 -20.63 13.94
C ARG A 88 -2.20 -19.70 13.54
N GLU A 89 -2.89 -19.11 14.51
CA GLU A 89 -3.97 -18.16 14.26
C GLU A 89 -3.49 -16.91 13.49
N ARG A 90 -2.36 -16.34 13.89
CA ARG A 90 -1.78 -15.18 13.21
C ARG A 90 -1.28 -15.53 11.80
N ALA A 91 -0.70 -16.71 11.64
CA ALA A 91 -0.31 -17.21 10.32
C ALA A 91 -1.52 -17.34 9.40
N LEU A 92 -2.61 -17.97 9.89
CA LEU A 92 -3.86 -18.13 9.12
C LEU A 92 -4.49 -16.77 8.78
N ARG A 93 -4.49 -15.81 9.72
CA ARG A 93 -4.99 -14.45 9.44
C ARG A 93 -4.17 -13.74 8.35
N SER A 94 -2.84 -13.83 8.42
CA SER A 94 -1.96 -13.25 7.39
C SER A 94 -2.17 -13.92 6.04
N PHE A 95 -2.33 -15.24 6.01
CA PHE A 95 -2.62 -15.99 4.80
C PHE A 95 -3.98 -15.62 4.20
N ALA A 96 -5.03 -15.53 5.03
CA ALA A 96 -6.37 -15.12 4.60
C ALA A 96 -6.39 -13.69 4.05
N LEU A 97 -5.60 -12.78 4.66
CA LEU A 97 -5.39 -11.43 4.10
C LEU A 97 -4.79 -11.49 2.70
N GLY A 98 -3.83 -12.37 2.47
CA GLY A 98 -3.26 -12.59 1.14
C GLY A 98 -4.28 -13.11 0.14
N LEU A 99 -5.09 -14.09 0.53
CA LEU A 99 -6.20 -14.57 -0.29
C LEU A 99 -7.19 -13.45 -0.64
N PHE A 100 -7.52 -12.59 0.32
CA PHE A 100 -8.38 -11.44 0.05
C PHE A 100 -7.74 -10.44 -0.91
N PHE A 101 -6.42 -10.20 -0.77
CA PHE A 101 -5.67 -9.32 -1.67
C PHE A 101 -5.66 -9.79 -3.12
N THR A 102 -5.88 -11.08 -3.38
CA THR A 102 -6.06 -11.62 -4.73
C THR A 102 -7.12 -10.86 -5.52
N ALA A 103 -8.26 -10.56 -4.88
CA ALA A 103 -9.34 -9.81 -5.54
C ALA A 103 -8.91 -8.39 -5.92
N ASN A 104 -8.16 -7.70 -5.04
CA ASN A 104 -7.62 -6.38 -5.36
C ASN A 104 -6.62 -6.42 -6.52
N ALA A 105 -5.66 -7.35 -6.47
CA ALA A 105 -4.67 -7.47 -7.52
C ALA A 105 -5.32 -7.85 -8.86
N ALA A 106 -6.28 -8.78 -8.87
CA ALA A 106 -7.01 -9.19 -10.06
C ALA A 106 -7.81 -8.03 -10.68
N THR A 107 -8.50 -7.23 -9.87
CA THR A 107 -9.28 -6.08 -10.37
C THR A 107 -8.38 -4.99 -10.91
N TYR A 108 -7.29 -4.64 -10.22
CA TYR A 108 -6.35 -3.62 -10.69
C TYR A 108 -5.65 -4.02 -11.99
N PHE A 109 -4.94 -5.16 -11.97
CA PHE A 109 -4.17 -5.61 -13.14
C PHE A 109 -5.06 -6.06 -14.30
N GLY A 110 -6.23 -6.62 -14.01
CA GLY A 110 -7.26 -6.92 -15.00
C GLY A 110 -7.78 -5.66 -15.70
N SER A 111 -7.93 -4.55 -14.98
CA SER A 111 -8.35 -3.27 -15.57
C SER A 111 -7.36 -2.77 -16.62
N LEU A 112 -6.04 -2.96 -16.37
CA LEU A 112 -4.96 -2.51 -17.28
C LEU A 112 -5.01 -3.15 -18.68
N THR A 113 -5.76 -4.22 -18.85
CA THR A 113 -6.03 -4.80 -20.18
C THR A 113 -6.90 -3.87 -21.04
N TRP A 114 -7.73 -3.05 -20.40
CA TRP A 114 -8.79 -2.29 -21.03
C TRP A 114 -8.63 -0.77 -20.91
N ILE A 115 -7.90 -0.30 -19.89
CA ILE A 115 -7.67 1.12 -19.64
C ILE A 115 -6.17 1.43 -19.53
N ASP A 116 -5.82 2.69 -19.70
CA ASP A 116 -4.46 3.17 -19.58
C ASP A 116 -3.93 3.08 -18.15
N ALA A 117 -2.62 2.86 -18.00
CA ALA A 117 -1.97 2.76 -16.69
C ALA A 117 -2.11 4.06 -15.89
N SER A 118 -2.07 5.21 -16.59
CA SER A 118 -2.28 6.53 -16.00
C SER A 118 -3.66 6.67 -15.38
N LEU A 119 -4.72 6.24 -16.09
CA LEU A 119 -6.09 6.29 -15.59
C LEU A 119 -6.32 5.30 -14.44
N ALA A 120 -5.85 4.06 -14.58
CA ALA A 120 -5.95 3.05 -13.52
C ALA A 120 -5.24 3.51 -12.23
N GLY A 121 -4.04 4.11 -12.36
CA GLY A 121 -3.30 4.69 -11.25
C GLY A 121 -4.08 5.80 -10.54
N LEU A 122 -4.66 6.73 -11.29
CA LEU A 122 -5.51 7.79 -10.73
C LEU A 122 -6.72 7.24 -9.99
N MET A 123 -7.46 6.30 -10.60
CA MET A 123 -8.66 5.70 -10.00
C MET A 123 -8.33 5.00 -8.67
N THR A 124 -7.19 4.31 -8.61
CA THR A 124 -6.75 3.63 -7.40
C THR A 124 -6.57 4.60 -6.23
N TYR A 125 -6.10 5.81 -6.47
CA TYR A 125 -5.88 6.83 -5.42
C TYR A 125 -7.17 7.41 -4.81
N ALA A 126 -8.35 6.94 -5.19
CA ALA A 126 -9.58 7.17 -4.42
C ALA A 126 -9.59 6.38 -3.09
N PHE A 127 -8.73 5.35 -2.91
CA PHE A 127 -8.75 4.49 -1.72
C PHE A 127 -8.60 5.24 -0.38
N PRO A 128 -7.79 6.30 -0.20
CA PRO A 128 -7.67 6.94 1.11
C PRO A 128 -8.97 7.60 1.57
N ALA A 129 -9.73 8.18 0.64
CA ALA A 129 -11.03 8.75 0.94
C ALA A 129 -12.05 7.65 1.32
N ILE A 130 -12.01 6.52 0.63
CA ILE A 130 -12.86 5.36 0.93
C ILE A 130 -12.48 4.78 2.31
N VAL A 131 -11.18 4.61 2.60
CA VAL A 131 -10.69 4.15 3.92
C VAL A 131 -11.14 5.09 5.03
N ALA A 132 -11.07 6.41 4.81
CA ALA A 132 -11.51 7.39 5.80
C ALA A 132 -13.00 7.22 6.16
N VAL A 133 -13.86 7.00 5.17
CA VAL A 133 -15.29 6.74 5.38
C VAL A 133 -15.51 5.37 6.04
N LEU A 134 -14.90 4.31 5.52
CA LEU A 134 -15.04 2.97 6.09
C LEU A 134 -14.54 2.90 7.54
N SER A 135 -13.53 3.71 7.90
CA SER A 135 -13.02 3.79 9.26
C SER A 135 -14.05 4.30 10.28
N ILE A 136 -15.02 5.10 9.86
CA ILE A 136 -16.13 5.54 10.72
C ILE A 136 -16.97 4.32 11.16
N PHE A 137 -17.29 3.44 10.22
CA PHE A 137 -18.15 2.29 10.49
C PHE A 137 -17.39 1.13 11.14
N PHE A 138 -16.18 0.89 10.70
CA PHE A 138 -15.43 -0.33 11.08
C PHE A 138 -14.35 -0.09 12.13
N ALA A 139 -13.75 1.09 12.22
CA ALA A 139 -12.70 1.40 13.19
C ALA A 139 -13.17 2.34 14.31
N HIS A 140 -14.47 2.70 14.33
CA HIS A 140 -15.05 3.65 15.29
C HIS A 140 -14.28 4.99 15.32
N ALA A 141 -13.76 5.41 14.18
CA ALA A 141 -13.13 6.71 14.03
C ALA A 141 -14.18 7.82 14.31
N PRO A 142 -13.76 8.99 14.82
CA PRO A 142 -14.69 10.10 15.03
C PRO A 142 -15.43 10.43 13.75
N SER A 143 -16.76 10.40 13.77
CA SER A 143 -17.59 10.80 12.64
C SER A 143 -17.51 12.33 12.48
N GLY A 144 -17.13 12.77 11.29
CA GLY A 144 -17.06 14.18 10.93
C GLY A 144 -17.38 14.38 9.46
N LEU A 145 -17.52 15.62 9.03
CA LEU A 145 -17.84 15.93 7.62
C LEU A 145 -16.65 15.63 6.68
N ARG A 146 -15.41 15.67 7.18
CA ARG A 146 -14.19 15.55 6.36
C ARG A 146 -14.10 14.28 5.52
N PRO A 147 -14.31 13.05 6.07
CA PRO A 147 -14.27 11.83 5.27
C PRO A 147 -15.26 11.85 4.11
N TRP A 148 -16.46 12.37 4.34
CA TRP A 148 -17.50 12.49 3.32
C TRP A 148 -17.15 13.52 2.25
N VAL A 149 -16.57 14.66 2.65
CA VAL A 149 -16.07 15.67 1.70
C VAL A 149 -14.93 15.08 0.87
N ALA A 150 -13.97 14.40 1.51
CA ALA A 150 -12.89 13.74 0.79
C ALA A 150 -13.42 12.69 -0.20
N LEU A 151 -14.39 11.87 0.19
CA LEU A 151 -15.03 10.89 -0.70
C LEU A 151 -15.75 11.58 -1.86
N GLY A 152 -16.50 12.66 -1.61
CA GLY A 152 -17.17 13.42 -2.67
C GLY A 152 -16.19 13.99 -3.68
N ILE A 153 -15.08 14.61 -3.21
CA ILE A 153 -14.02 15.15 -4.08
C ILE A 153 -13.37 14.01 -4.89
N ALA A 154 -13.02 12.88 -4.24
CA ALA A 154 -12.41 11.74 -4.92
C ALA A 154 -13.34 11.15 -5.99
N THR A 155 -14.63 10.98 -5.67
CA THR A 155 -15.62 10.45 -6.62
C THR A 155 -15.80 11.38 -7.82
N THR A 156 -15.85 12.69 -7.58
CA THR A 156 -15.90 13.68 -8.67
C THR A 156 -14.64 13.60 -9.54
N GLY A 157 -13.47 13.46 -8.90
CA GLY A 157 -12.21 13.29 -9.61
C GLY A 157 -12.16 12.03 -10.48
N VAL A 158 -12.65 10.90 -9.98
CA VAL A 158 -12.80 9.65 -10.76
C VAL A 158 -13.77 9.85 -11.91
N ALA A 159 -14.93 10.47 -11.68
CA ALA A 159 -15.91 10.73 -12.73
C ALA A 159 -15.35 11.60 -13.86
N LEU A 160 -14.57 12.65 -13.52
CA LEU A 160 -13.88 13.47 -14.53
C LEU A 160 -12.78 12.67 -15.24
N GLY A 161 -12.03 11.83 -14.51
CA GLY A 161 -11.04 10.94 -15.11
C GLY A 161 -11.64 10.01 -16.17
N VAL A 162 -12.78 9.43 -15.87
CA VAL A 162 -13.53 8.57 -16.81
C VAL A 162 -14.18 9.40 -17.93
N GLY A 163 -14.81 10.54 -17.58
CA GLY A 163 -15.47 11.42 -18.56
C GLY A 163 -14.53 12.11 -19.54
N GLY A 164 -13.23 12.21 -19.21
CA GLY A 164 -12.20 12.80 -20.08
C GLY A 164 -11.64 11.86 -21.14
N ILE A 165 -12.20 10.66 -21.30
CA ILE A 165 -11.77 9.70 -22.32
C ILE A 165 -12.23 10.24 -23.70
N SER A 166 -11.28 10.36 -24.61
CA SER A 166 -11.54 10.89 -25.96
C SER A 166 -12.45 9.95 -26.75
N ALA A 167 -13.36 10.51 -27.54
CA ALA A 167 -14.19 9.75 -28.46
C ALA A 167 -13.32 8.90 -29.40
N GLY A 168 -13.66 7.62 -29.57
CA GLY A 168 -12.89 6.65 -30.35
C GLY A 168 -11.80 5.90 -29.56
N LYS A 169 -11.58 6.25 -28.28
CA LYS A 169 -10.74 5.50 -27.33
C LYS A 169 -11.56 5.03 -26.12
N GLU A 170 -12.84 4.82 -26.32
CA GLU A 170 -13.73 4.40 -25.23
C GLU A 170 -13.29 3.04 -24.67
N PRO A 171 -12.88 2.98 -23.40
CA PRO A 171 -12.47 1.72 -22.79
C PRO A 171 -13.70 0.82 -22.63
N ALA A 172 -13.47 -0.49 -22.69
CA ALA A 172 -14.52 -1.43 -22.39
C ALA A 172 -15.06 -1.17 -20.96
N LEU A 173 -16.38 -1.23 -20.79
CA LEU A 173 -17.04 -1.03 -19.50
C LEU A 173 -16.43 -1.92 -18.41
N ILE A 174 -16.00 -3.14 -18.77
CA ILE A 174 -15.35 -4.06 -17.85
C ILE A 174 -14.08 -3.46 -17.23
N GLY A 175 -13.27 -2.75 -18.01
CA GLY A 175 -12.04 -2.09 -17.51
C GLY A 175 -12.34 -1.00 -16.49
N LEU A 176 -13.40 -0.20 -16.73
CA LEU A 176 -13.84 0.84 -15.80
C LEU A 176 -14.41 0.23 -14.51
N VAL A 177 -15.23 -0.81 -14.63
CA VAL A 177 -15.81 -1.52 -13.47
C VAL A 177 -14.69 -2.10 -12.61
N LEU A 178 -13.72 -2.78 -13.21
CA LEU A 178 -12.55 -3.32 -12.49
C LEU A 178 -11.70 -2.20 -11.86
N GLY A 179 -11.50 -1.09 -12.58
CA GLY A 179 -10.75 0.06 -12.09
C GLY A 179 -11.40 0.75 -10.89
N VAL A 180 -12.74 0.84 -10.84
CA VAL A 180 -13.49 1.36 -9.68
C VAL A 180 -13.53 0.34 -8.54
N ALA A 181 -13.67 -0.95 -8.84
CA ALA A 181 -13.71 -2.00 -7.83
C ALA A 181 -12.40 -2.11 -7.05
N SER A 182 -11.25 -1.90 -7.71
CA SER A 182 -9.94 -2.03 -7.10
C SER A 182 -9.75 -1.15 -5.85
N PRO A 183 -9.92 0.18 -5.86
CA PRO A 183 -9.76 1.01 -4.66
C PRO A 183 -10.76 0.68 -3.55
N ILE A 184 -11.95 0.19 -3.88
CA ILE A 184 -12.94 -0.25 -2.88
C ILE A 184 -12.45 -1.50 -2.16
N ILE A 185 -12.03 -2.53 -2.91
CA ILE A 185 -11.49 -3.78 -2.37
C ILE A 185 -10.20 -3.51 -1.58
N TYR A 186 -9.33 -2.64 -2.11
CA TYR A 186 -8.11 -2.26 -1.42
C TYR A 186 -8.37 -1.55 -0.09
N SER A 187 -9.38 -0.68 -0.04
CA SER A 187 -9.80 -0.02 1.20
C SER A 187 -10.30 -1.01 2.25
N CYS A 188 -11.09 -2.01 1.83
CA CYS A 188 -11.51 -3.10 2.71
C CYS A 188 -10.31 -3.93 3.20
N TYR A 189 -9.35 -4.21 2.31
CA TYR A 189 -8.10 -4.90 2.67
C TYR A 189 -7.31 -4.14 3.73
N ILE A 190 -7.14 -2.82 3.59
CA ILE A 190 -6.41 -1.98 4.55
C ILE A 190 -7.07 -2.05 5.93
N ILE A 191 -8.39 -1.91 6.00
CA ILE A 191 -9.13 -1.97 7.27
C ILE A 191 -9.03 -3.35 7.91
N LEU A 192 -9.15 -4.40 7.10
CA LEU A 192 -9.02 -5.78 7.58
C LEU A 192 -7.59 -6.06 8.06
N ALA A 193 -6.57 -5.59 7.33
CA ALA A 193 -5.17 -5.71 7.70
C ALA A 193 -4.86 -5.02 9.04
N ALA A 194 -5.36 -3.79 9.22
CA ALA A 194 -5.21 -3.06 10.48
C ALA A 194 -5.83 -3.80 11.66
N ARG A 195 -7.04 -4.34 11.49
CA ARG A 195 -7.74 -5.13 12.52
C ARG A 195 -7.02 -6.43 12.88
N LEU A 196 -6.59 -7.18 11.87
CA LEU A 196 -5.92 -8.46 12.06
C LEU A 196 -4.47 -8.29 12.53
N GLY A 197 -3.84 -7.16 12.19
CA GLY A 197 -2.50 -6.79 12.66
C GLY A 197 -2.44 -6.39 14.13
N GLY A 198 -3.59 -6.21 14.80
CA GLY A 198 -3.65 -5.86 16.23
C GLY A 198 -3.42 -4.37 16.49
N GLU A 199 -3.75 -3.49 15.54
CA GLU A 199 -3.82 -2.05 15.81
C GLU A 199 -4.92 -1.78 16.83
N THR A 200 -4.49 -1.59 18.08
CA THR A 200 -5.36 -1.07 19.14
C THR A 200 -5.69 0.40 18.87
N LYS A 201 -6.83 0.88 19.41
CA LYS A 201 -7.46 2.21 19.28
C LYS A 201 -6.57 3.46 19.44
N SER A 202 -5.27 3.31 19.63
CA SER A 202 -4.30 4.39 19.74
C SER A 202 -3.39 4.34 18.51
N GLY A 203 -3.65 5.18 17.53
CA GLY A 203 -2.98 5.30 16.23
C GLY A 203 -1.45 5.56 16.24
N THR A 204 -0.74 4.92 17.14
CA THR A 204 0.71 4.85 17.18
C THR A 204 1.11 3.47 16.69
N GLY A 205 1.60 3.40 15.44
CA GLY A 205 2.17 2.21 14.80
C GLY A 205 3.42 1.68 15.50
N ALA A 206 3.36 1.52 16.80
CA ALA A 206 4.33 0.81 17.60
C ALA A 206 3.73 -0.56 17.91
N SER A 207 4.44 -1.61 17.59
CA SER A 207 4.18 -3.00 17.95
C SER A 207 3.69 -3.10 19.40
N GLY A 208 2.38 -2.93 19.61
CA GLY A 208 1.76 -3.30 20.88
C GLY A 208 2.09 -4.77 21.12
N ARG A 209 2.32 -5.16 22.37
CA ARG A 209 2.72 -6.52 22.81
C ARG A 209 1.86 -7.69 22.28
N GLY A 210 0.98 -7.47 21.28
CA GLY A 210 0.09 -8.44 20.67
C GLY A 210 0.05 -8.50 19.15
N GLY A 211 0.74 -7.61 18.40
CA GLY A 211 0.70 -7.56 16.94
C GLY A 211 1.58 -8.62 16.27
N THR A 212 1.26 -8.98 15.03
CA THR A 212 2.10 -9.86 14.20
C THR A 212 3.27 -9.05 13.63
N SER A 213 4.50 -9.59 13.75
CA SER A 213 5.66 -8.95 13.11
C SER A 213 5.49 -8.88 11.59
N PRO A 214 5.68 -7.73 10.96
CA PRO A 214 5.63 -7.60 9.50
C PRO A 214 6.60 -8.53 8.77
N LEU A 215 7.76 -8.83 9.37
CA LEU A 215 8.73 -9.79 8.82
C LEU A 215 8.15 -11.20 8.66
N ALA A 216 7.16 -11.57 9.47
CA ALA A 216 6.47 -12.86 9.31
C ALA A 216 5.16 -12.70 8.51
N ALA A 217 4.40 -11.63 8.74
CA ALA A 217 3.09 -11.45 8.13
C ALA A 217 3.16 -11.24 6.61
N ILE A 218 4.11 -10.44 6.12
CA ILE A 218 4.19 -10.05 4.71
C ILE A 218 4.48 -11.26 3.80
N PRO A 219 5.52 -12.10 4.05
CA PRO A 219 5.77 -13.27 3.21
C PRO A 219 4.60 -14.26 3.19
N ILE A 220 3.93 -14.46 4.33
CA ILE A 220 2.78 -15.36 4.43
C ILE A 220 1.58 -14.79 3.65
N SER A 221 1.36 -13.47 3.72
CA SER A 221 0.31 -12.81 2.93
C SER A 221 0.60 -12.91 1.43
N LEU A 222 1.85 -12.68 0.99
CA LEU A 222 2.25 -12.87 -0.41
C LEU A 222 2.04 -14.31 -0.87
N PHE A 223 2.37 -15.29 -0.02
CA PHE A 223 2.10 -16.70 -0.31
C PHE A 223 0.60 -16.98 -0.42
N GLY A 224 -0.21 -16.41 0.49
CA GLY A 224 -1.67 -16.48 0.39
C GLY A 224 -2.21 -15.91 -0.92
N THR A 225 -1.66 -14.76 -1.37
CA THR A 225 -2.02 -14.17 -2.67
C THR A 225 -1.61 -15.07 -3.84
N ALA A 226 -0.41 -15.65 -3.80
CA ALA A 226 0.03 -16.59 -4.83
C ALA A 226 -0.91 -17.82 -4.93
N VAL A 227 -1.28 -18.40 -3.77
CA VAL A 227 -2.27 -19.48 -3.72
C VAL A 227 -3.62 -19.02 -4.29
N GLY A 228 -4.07 -17.82 -3.95
CA GLY A 228 -5.30 -17.24 -4.50
C GLY A 228 -5.26 -17.10 -6.03
N MET A 229 -4.10 -16.71 -6.59
CA MET A 229 -3.94 -16.65 -8.05
C MET A 229 -3.98 -18.03 -8.70
N PHE A 230 -3.37 -19.05 -8.09
CA PHE A 230 -3.49 -20.44 -8.56
C PHE A 230 -4.94 -20.93 -8.52
N VAL A 231 -5.66 -20.66 -7.43
CA VAL A 231 -7.08 -21.01 -7.30
C VAL A 231 -7.92 -20.32 -8.38
N LEU A 232 -7.66 -19.02 -8.64
CA LEU A 232 -8.35 -18.26 -9.66
C LEU A 232 -8.09 -18.85 -11.06
N ARG A 233 -6.85 -19.23 -11.37
CA ARG A 233 -6.53 -19.90 -12.65
C ARG A 233 -7.27 -21.24 -12.81
N ALA A 234 -7.25 -22.06 -11.77
CA ALA A 234 -7.97 -23.33 -11.76
C ALA A 234 -9.47 -23.12 -11.97
N ALA A 235 -10.07 -22.13 -11.31
CA ALA A 235 -11.49 -21.79 -11.46
C ALA A 235 -11.85 -21.31 -12.88
N LEU A 236 -10.89 -20.72 -13.59
CA LEU A 236 -11.03 -20.30 -14.99
C LEU A 236 -10.66 -21.39 -15.99
N GLY A 237 -10.38 -22.63 -15.55
CA GLY A 237 -10.00 -23.75 -16.40
C GLY A 237 -8.64 -23.61 -17.07
N ARG A 238 -7.74 -22.78 -16.48
CA ARG A 238 -6.39 -22.54 -17.02
C ARG A 238 -5.35 -23.41 -16.31
N GLU A 239 -4.24 -23.68 -16.99
CA GLU A 239 -3.09 -24.33 -16.38
C GLU A 239 -2.59 -23.54 -15.16
N LEU A 240 -2.23 -24.22 -14.07
CA LEU A 240 -1.83 -23.57 -12.82
C LEU A 240 -0.61 -22.67 -13.00
N LEU A 241 0.39 -23.13 -13.74
CA LEU A 241 1.60 -22.39 -14.01
C LEU A 241 1.68 -22.03 -15.51
N PRO A 242 1.67 -20.73 -15.85
CA PRO A 242 1.78 -20.33 -17.26
C PRO A 242 3.20 -20.55 -17.77
N LEU A 243 3.37 -21.56 -18.61
CA LEU A 243 4.62 -21.96 -19.26
C LEU A 243 4.37 -22.24 -20.75
N PRO A 244 5.38 -22.06 -21.62
CA PRO A 244 6.69 -21.42 -21.33
C PRO A 244 6.56 -19.90 -21.09
N ILE A 245 7.48 -19.33 -20.31
CA ILE A 245 7.56 -17.87 -20.19
C ILE A 245 8.20 -17.31 -21.45
N PRO A 246 7.56 -16.35 -22.14
CA PRO A 246 8.19 -15.68 -23.29
C PRO A 246 9.47 -14.95 -22.84
N ASP A 247 10.54 -15.03 -23.63
CA ASP A 247 11.83 -14.40 -23.31
C ASP A 247 11.69 -12.90 -23.03
N ALA A 248 10.85 -12.21 -23.79
CA ALA A 248 10.57 -10.79 -23.61
C ALA A 248 9.83 -10.47 -22.28
N ALA A 249 9.13 -11.43 -21.69
CA ALA A 249 8.42 -11.27 -20.43
C ALA A 249 9.29 -11.56 -19.20
N LEU A 250 10.38 -12.31 -19.34
CA LEU A 250 11.19 -12.81 -18.22
C LEU A 250 11.73 -11.67 -17.35
N LEU A 251 12.43 -10.71 -17.96
CA LEU A 251 13.00 -9.58 -17.23
C LEU A 251 11.93 -8.67 -16.59
N PRO A 252 10.85 -8.28 -17.31
CA PRO A 252 9.74 -7.55 -16.70
C PRO A 252 9.03 -8.30 -15.57
N ILE A 253 8.89 -9.64 -15.60
CA ILE A 253 8.32 -10.44 -14.52
C ILE A 253 9.18 -10.36 -13.27
N ILE A 254 10.50 -10.50 -13.41
CA ILE A 254 11.44 -10.32 -12.28
C ILE A 254 11.34 -8.89 -11.73
N GLY A 255 11.27 -7.89 -12.62
CA GLY A 255 11.12 -6.49 -12.26
C GLY A 255 9.84 -6.22 -11.46
N VAL A 256 8.69 -6.73 -11.90
CA VAL A 256 7.43 -6.53 -11.18
C VAL A 256 7.39 -7.24 -9.82
N ALA A 257 8.04 -8.40 -9.70
CA ALA A 257 8.14 -9.10 -8.43
C ALA A 257 9.06 -8.38 -7.43
N THR A 258 10.18 -7.83 -7.88
CA THR A 258 11.20 -7.21 -7.03
C THR A 258 11.02 -5.71 -6.90
N ILE A 259 11.04 -4.97 -8.02
CA ILE A 259 11.00 -3.49 -8.05
C ILE A 259 9.62 -2.96 -7.68
N ALA A 260 8.55 -3.60 -8.19
CA ALA A 260 7.18 -3.19 -7.88
C ALA A 260 6.52 -4.01 -6.76
N GLY A 261 7.20 -5.02 -6.22
CA GLY A 261 6.71 -5.89 -5.16
C GLY A 261 7.50 -5.76 -3.87
N ILE A 262 8.68 -6.39 -3.79
CA ILE A 262 9.44 -6.56 -2.54
C ILE A 262 10.02 -5.23 -2.05
N ILE A 263 10.71 -4.49 -2.93
CA ILE A 263 11.42 -3.25 -2.57
C ILE A 263 10.45 -2.19 -2.00
N PRO A 264 9.30 -1.90 -2.64
CA PRO A 264 8.38 -0.90 -2.13
C PRO A 264 7.82 -1.23 -0.75
N ILE A 265 7.49 -2.48 -0.50
CA ILE A 265 6.95 -2.93 0.79
C ILE A 265 7.96 -2.64 1.90
N GLY A 266 9.23 -3.04 1.71
CA GLY A 266 10.30 -2.82 2.68
C GLY A 266 10.61 -1.34 2.89
N ALA A 267 10.75 -0.59 1.81
CA ALA A 267 11.08 0.83 1.84
C ALA A 267 9.96 1.66 2.50
N PHE A 268 8.69 1.38 2.17
CA PHE A 268 7.55 2.03 2.83
C PHE A 268 7.52 1.75 4.33
N TYR A 269 7.66 0.47 4.70
CA TYR A 269 7.62 0.07 6.09
C TYR A 269 8.69 0.78 6.94
N ILE A 270 9.95 0.80 6.47
CA ILE A 270 11.04 1.46 7.17
C ILE A 270 10.83 2.98 7.22
N GLY A 271 10.44 3.60 6.10
CA GLY A 271 10.17 5.02 6.02
C GLY A 271 9.00 5.45 6.92
N ALA A 272 7.89 4.72 6.89
CA ALA A 272 6.70 5.01 7.68
C ALA A 272 6.93 4.87 9.19
N GLN A 273 7.75 3.91 9.63
CA GLN A 273 8.14 3.79 11.04
C GLN A 273 8.86 5.03 11.58
N ARG A 274 9.63 5.72 10.74
CA ARG A 274 10.45 6.88 11.12
C ARG A 274 9.75 8.21 10.93
N LEU A 275 8.90 8.32 9.91
CA LEU A 275 8.19 9.56 9.57
C LEU A 275 6.80 9.65 10.21
N GLY A 276 6.20 8.50 10.53
CA GLY A 276 4.79 8.34 10.88
C GLY A 276 3.92 8.09 9.65
N ALA A 277 2.82 7.35 9.83
CA ALA A 277 1.95 6.88 8.75
C ALA A 277 1.39 8.03 7.88
N ALA A 278 0.91 9.11 8.50
CA ALA A 278 0.32 10.23 7.78
C ALA A 278 1.32 10.93 6.83
N ARG A 279 2.58 11.13 7.26
CA ARG A 279 3.59 11.73 6.39
C ARG A 279 4.02 10.77 5.28
N ALA A 280 4.13 9.49 5.58
CA ALA A 280 4.43 8.49 4.57
C ALA A 280 3.32 8.42 3.52
N ALA A 281 2.05 8.42 3.91
CA ALA A 281 0.91 8.46 2.99
C ALA A 281 0.93 9.68 2.07
N LEU A 282 1.25 10.88 2.61
CA LEU A 282 1.39 12.08 1.79
C LEU A 282 2.54 11.99 0.78
N ILE A 283 3.70 11.47 1.19
CA ILE A 283 4.84 11.32 0.29
C ILE A 283 4.51 10.28 -0.80
N SER A 284 3.74 9.26 -0.48
CA SER A 284 3.31 8.23 -1.44
C SER A 284 2.43 8.79 -2.57
N THR A 285 1.87 10.00 -2.46
CA THR A 285 1.16 10.65 -3.58
C THR A 285 2.07 10.96 -4.78
N VAL A 286 3.38 10.82 -4.64
CA VAL A 286 4.33 10.83 -5.77
C VAL A 286 4.09 9.65 -6.73
N GLU A 287 3.55 8.53 -6.24
CA GLU A 287 3.29 7.33 -7.05
C GLU A 287 2.46 7.60 -8.30
N PRO A 288 1.22 8.15 -8.25
CA PRO A 288 0.44 8.40 -9.45
C PRO A 288 1.10 9.42 -10.37
N ILE A 289 1.80 10.42 -9.82
CA ILE A 289 2.54 11.39 -10.62
C ILE A 289 3.64 10.67 -11.42
N PHE A 290 4.41 9.80 -10.75
CA PHE A 290 5.43 8.99 -11.41
C PHE A 290 4.82 8.08 -12.49
N THR A 291 3.73 7.37 -12.17
CA THR A 291 3.06 6.47 -13.11
C THR A 291 2.60 7.21 -14.37
N ILE A 292 1.97 8.38 -14.23
CA ILE A 292 1.50 9.19 -15.35
C ILE A 292 2.66 9.64 -16.23
N VAL A 293 3.70 10.22 -15.64
CA VAL A 293 4.86 10.72 -16.37
C VAL A 293 5.58 9.58 -17.09
N ALA A 294 5.79 8.45 -16.39
CA ALA A 294 6.48 7.30 -16.96
C ALA A 294 5.64 6.59 -18.05
N ALA A 295 4.31 6.46 -17.85
CA ALA A 295 3.42 5.89 -18.87
C ALA A 295 3.35 6.78 -20.12
N GLY A 296 3.31 8.10 -19.93
CA GLY A 296 3.39 9.05 -21.03
C GLY A 296 4.67 8.90 -21.86
N TYR A 297 5.81 8.75 -21.19
CA TYR A 297 7.10 8.60 -21.85
C TYR A 297 7.30 7.22 -22.50
N LEU A 298 6.90 6.14 -21.81
CA LEU A 298 7.16 4.76 -22.26
C LEU A 298 6.12 4.23 -23.25
N PHE A 299 4.86 4.62 -23.09
CA PHE A 299 3.74 4.08 -23.87
C PHE A 299 2.98 5.13 -24.67
N ASN A 300 3.48 6.38 -24.68
CA ASN A 300 2.84 7.50 -25.35
C ASN A 300 1.39 7.73 -24.87
N GLU A 301 1.12 7.40 -23.60
CA GLU A 301 -0.16 7.71 -22.95
C GLU A 301 -0.23 9.21 -22.68
N SER A 302 -1.37 9.83 -22.98
CA SER A 302 -1.60 11.25 -22.68
C SER A 302 -2.93 11.42 -21.94
N LEU A 303 -2.88 12.12 -20.83
CA LEU A 303 -4.10 12.53 -20.14
C LEU A 303 -4.68 13.79 -20.77
N THR A 304 -5.99 13.80 -20.94
CA THR A 304 -6.72 15.02 -21.32
C THR A 304 -6.73 16.03 -20.18
N ALA A 305 -7.00 17.31 -20.49
CA ALA A 305 -7.11 18.34 -19.48
C ALA A 305 -8.15 17.99 -18.40
N ILE A 306 -9.27 17.36 -18.78
CA ILE A 306 -10.32 16.91 -17.85
C ILE A 306 -9.79 15.82 -16.92
N GLN A 307 -9.01 14.86 -17.43
CA GLN A 307 -8.38 13.81 -16.63
C GLN A 307 -7.34 14.38 -15.66
N LEU A 308 -6.58 15.39 -16.07
CA LEU A 308 -5.64 16.09 -15.19
C LEU A 308 -6.37 16.81 -14.04
N VAL A 309 -7.49 17.47 -14.33
CA VAL A 309 -8.34 18.08 -13.28
C VAL A 309 -8.89 16.99 -12.35
N GLY A 310 -9.38 15.88 -12.90
CA GLY A 310 -9.83 14.72 -12.13
C GLY A 310 -8.74 14.18 -11.19
N GLY A 311 -7.52 14.02 -11.71
CA GLY A 311 -6.35 13.60 -10.94
C GLY A 311 -6.00 14.58 -9.82
N ALA A 312 -6.01 15.88 -10.09
CA ALA A 312 -5.76 16.90 -9.09
C ALA A 312 -6.80 16.86 -7.96
N LEU A 313 -8.09 16.63 -8.28
CA LEU A 313 -9.14 16.44 -7.29
C LEU A 313 -8.91 15.20 -6.44
N ILE A 314 -8.53 14.06 -7.03
CA ILE A 314 -8.25 12.82 -6.29
C ILE A 314 -7.09 13.06 -5.30
N LEU A 315 -5.99 13.67 -5.75
CA LEU A 315 -4.87 14.00 -4.87
C LEU A 315 -5.26 15.02 -3.78
N GLY A 316 -6.11 16.00 -4.12
CA GLY A 316 -6.68 16.94 -3.16
C GLY A 316 -7.55 16.23 -2.11
N ALA A 317 -8.31 15.22 -2.49
CA ALA A 317 -9.11 14.41 -1.58
C ALA A 317 -8.24 13.66 -0.55
N VAL A 318 -7.07 13.15 -0.96
CA VAL A 318 -6.09 12.54 -0.05
C VAL A 318 -5.63 13.55 1.00
N LEU A 319 -5.32 14.80 0.59
CA LEU A 319 -4.92 15.86 1.52
C LEU A 319 -6.03 16.18 2.52
N VAL A 320 -7.30 16.23 2.08
CA VAL A 320 -8.45 16.47 2.95
C VAL A 320 -8.64 15.31 3.92
N ALA A 321 -8.55 14.06 3.46
CA ALA A 321 -8.68 12.86 4.29
C ALA A 321 -7.61 12.82 5.41
N GLU A 322 -6.35 13.08 5.05
CA GLU A 322 -5.19 12.99 5.96
C GLU A 322 -4.95 14.26 6.81
N TRP A 323 -5.68 15.34 6.58
CA TRP A 323 -5.48 16.64 7.25
C TRP A 323 -5.50 16.57 8.77
N GLY A 324 -6.36 15.72 9.34
CA GLY A 324 -6.46 15.52 10.79
C GLY A 324 -5.21 14.89 11.38
N ALA A 325 -4.67 13.89 10.70
CA ALA A 325 -3.45 13.19 11.09
C ALA A 325 -2.22 14.11 10.99
N ILE A 326 -2.17 14.99 9.98
CA ILE A 326 -1.09 15.97 9.81
C ILE A 326 -1.06 16.97 10.98
N ARG A 327 -2.21 17.49 11.41
CA ARG A 327 -2.31 18.44 12.52
C ARG A 327 -1.96 17.84 13.88
N SER A 328 -2.27 16.57 14.10
CA SER A 328 -1.95 15.88 15.37
C SER A 328 -0.45 15.66 15.60
N VAL A 329 0.36 15.74 14.52
CA VAL A 329 1.83 15.59 14.56
C VAL A 329 2.54 16.93 14.88
N SER A 330 1.83 18.07 14.92
CA SER A 330 2.41 19.34 15.39
C SER A 330 2.80 19.19 16.88
N PRO A 331 4.03 19.57 17.28
CA PRO A 331 4.45 19.41 18.67
C PRO A 331 3.50 20.19 19.58
N ARG A 332 2.80 19.46 20.47
CA ARG A 332 2.11 20.09 21.60
C ARG A 332 3.17 20.94 22.30
N ARG A 333 3.05 22.27 22.23
CA ARG A 333 3.80 23.16 23.10
C ARG A 333 3.49 22.71 24.53
N SER A 334 4.49 22.17 25.22
CA SER A 334 4.40 21.84 26.63
C SER A 334 3.90 23.08 27.37
N PRO A 335 2.82 22.99 28.16
CA PRO A 335 2.41 24.14 28.97
C PRO A 335 3.59 24.49 29.87
N ALA A 336 4.04 25.74 29.79
CA ALA A 336 5.11 26.26 30.60
C ALA A 336 4.80 25.94 32.08
N ARG A 337 5.65 25.14 32.70
CA ARG A 337 5.59 24.80 34.13
C ARG A 337 5.61 26.14 34.88
N LYS A 338 4.45 26.59 35.38
CA LYS A 338 4.40 27.71 36.30
C LYS A 338 5.31 27.36 37.47
N ARG A 339 6.47 28.02 37.53
CA ARG A 339 7.27 28.07 38.79
C ARG A 339 6.45 28.83 39.82
N THR A 340 5.84 28.13 40.74
CA THR A 340 5.40 28.72 41.99
C THR A 340 6.63 29.08 42.81
N ARG A 341 6.74 30.35 43.11
CA ARG A 341 7.65 30.88 44.15
C ARG A 341 7.11 30.54 45.51
#